data_116d3d7e3fbba1b0321c1b2cfd9ac647
#
_entry.id   116d3d7e3fbba1b0321c1b2cfd9ac647
#
_cell.length_a   1.000
_cell.length_b   1.000
_cell.length_c   1.000
_cell.angle_alpha   90.00
_cell.angle_beta   90.00
_cell.angle_gamma   90.00
#
_symmetry.space_group_name_H-M   'P 1'
#
loop_
_entity.id
_entity.type
_entity.pdbx_description
1 polymer ?
#
loop_
_entity_poly.entity_id
_entity_poly.type
_entity_poly.pdbx_seq_one_letter_code
_entity_poly.pdbx_strand_id
1 'polypeptide(L)'
;MTELVVTVALIGTLLSFAVPRYTTVTEEMQAERNIANMQTIREVFFHYFYRMHQQKGRVSHFPPAPSNQDKTMDDSWSGTPMDSTLSPMAPNNLFSRGEVPKNSNRNPFKYTTWKDTVNVTGEIRYYIKIEDIDLDSPSYGKSFTYSI
;
A
#
# COMPACT_ATOMS: atom_id res chain seq x y z
N MET A 1 -28.27 -13.31 -46.41
CA MET A 1 -28.78 -13.91 -45.17
C MET A 1 -27.77 -14.86 -44.51
N THR A 2 -27.22 -15.80 -45.27
CA THR A 2 -26.16 -16.73 -44.79
C THR A 2 -24.86 -16.03 -44.39
N GLU A 3 -24.44 -15.02 -45.12
CA GLU A 3 -23.24 -14.22 -44.84
C GLU A 3 -23.33 -13.47 -43.50
N LEU A 4 -24.51 -12.93 -43.16
CA LEU A 4 -24.74 -12.25 -41.89
C LEU A 4 -24.64 -13.23 -40.71
N VAL A 5 -25.22 -14.44 -40.84
CA VAL A 5 -25.17 -15.47 -39.82
C VAL A 5 -23.74 -15.94 -39.55
N VAL A 6 -22.95 -16.15 -40.59
CA VAL A 6 -21.53 -16.51 -40.46
C VAL A 6 -20.73 -15.43 -39.76
N THR A 7 -20.94 -14.16 -40.10
CA THR A 7 -20.27 -13.02 -39.47
C THR A 7 -20.59 -12.95 -37.99
N VAL A 8 -21.84 -13.08 -37.60
CA VAL A 8 -22.26 -13.06 -36.18
C VAL A 8 -21.69 -14.24 -35.41
N ALA A 9 -21.64 -15.44 -36.01
CA ALA A 9 -21.03 -16.61 -35.39
C ALA A 9 -19.53 -16.43 -35.15
N LEU A 10 -18.79 -15.85 -36.09
CA LEU A 10 -17.36 -15.53 -35.95
C LEU A 10 -17.10 -14.52 -34.85
N ILE A 11 -17.88 -13.45 -34.77
CA ILE A 11 -17.78 -12.45 -33.70
C ILE A 11 -18.08 -13.08 -32.34
N GLY A 12 -19.09 -13.92 -32.22
CA GLY A 12 -19.44 -14.62 -31.00
C GLY A 12 -18.33 -15.52 -30.49
N THR A 13 -17.69 -16.31 -31.37
CA THR A 13 -16.54 -17.16 -31.03
C THR A 13 -15.32 -16.35 -30.58
N LEU A 14 -14.99 -15.28 -31.26
CA LEU A 14 -13.88 -14.39 -30.87
C LEU A 14 -14.12 -13.76 -29.50
N LEU A 15 -15.32 -13.29 -29.21
CA LEU A 15 -15.68 -12.69 -27.94
C LEU A 15 -15.57 -13.70 -26.78
N SER A 16 -15.93 -14.97 -26.98
CA SER A 16 -15.84 -15.99 -25.95
C SER A 16 -14.41 -16.30 -25.50
N PHE A 17 -13.41 -16.08 -26.34
CA PHE A 17 -11.99 -16.19 -26.01
C PHE A 17 -11.38 -14.90 -25.46
N ALA A 18 -11.84 -13.74 -25.91
CA ALA A 18 -11.26 -12.45 -25.54
C ALA A 18 -11.67 -12.01 -24.11
N VAL A 19 -12.90 -12.23 -23.72
CA VAL A 19 -13.43 -11.75 -22.41
C VAL A 19 -12.69 -12.35 -21.21
N PRO A 20 -12.42 -13.68 -21.12
CA PRO A 20 -11.66 -14.24 -19.99
C PRO A 20 -10.23 -13.67 -19.88
N ARG A 21 -9.54 -13.46 -21.01
CA ARG A 21 -8.21 -12.86 -21.04
C ARG A 21 -8.22 -11.43 -20.54
N TYR A 22 -9.19 -10.65 -20.98
CA TYR A 22 -9.34 -9.25 -20.57
C TYR A 22 -9.54 -9.13 -19.05
N THR A 23 -10.36 -9.99 -18.45
CA THR A 23 -10.58 -10.01 -16.99
C THR A 23 -9.29 -10.33 -16.23
N THR A 24 -8.53 -11.34 -16.67
CA THR A 24 -7.24 -11.70 -16.05
C THR A 24 -6.23 -10.58 -16.12
N VAL A 25 -6.09 -9.93 -17.27
CA VAL A 25 -5.18 -8.79 -17.45
C VAL A 25 -5.59 -7.62 -16.55
N THR A 26 -6.88 -7.36 -16.40
CA THR A 26 -7.38 -6.29 -15.52
C THR A 26 -7.03 -6.56 -14.07
N GLU A 27 -7.20 -7.80 -13.59
CA GLU A 27 -6.82 -8.20 -12.23
C GLU A 27 -5.31 -8.06 -11.99
N GLU A 28 -4.48 -8.48 -12.94
CA GLU A 28 -3.03 -8.32 -12.87
C GLU A 28 -2.63 -6.85 -12.81
N MET A 29 -3.22 -6.00 -13.61
CA MET A 29 -2.96 -4.54 -13.59
C MET A 29 -3.38 -3.91 -12.25
N GLN A 30 -4.49 -4.35 -11.68
CA GLN A 30 -4.92 -3.89 -10.36
C GLN A 30 -3.96 -4.35 -9.27
N ALA A 31 -3.50 -5.60 -9.32
CA ALA A 31 -2.51 -6.13 -8.38
C ALA A 31 -1.19 -5.36 -8.46
N GLU A 32 -0.69 -5.08 -9.65
CA GLU A 32 0.51 -4.27 -9.86
C GLU A 32 0.35 -2.84 -9.34
N ARG A 33 -0.81 -2.23 -9.56
CA ARG A 33 -1.13 -0.90 -9.02
C ARG A 33 -1.13 -0.91 -7.49
N ASN A 34 -1.70 -1.93 -6.87
CA ASN A 34 -1.72 -2.08 -5.42
C ASN A 34 -0.29 -2.22 -4.88
N ILE A 35 0.55 -3.01 -5.54
CA ILE A 35 1.97 -3.15 -5.18
C ILE A 35 2.70 -1.80 -5.32
N ALA A 36 2.45 -1.07 -6.39
CA ALA A 36 3.03 0.27 -6.60
C ALA A 36 2.59 1.25 -5.50
N ASN A 37 1.34 1.17 -5.05
CA ASN A 37 0.83 1.98 -3.95
C ASN A 37 1.54 1.63 -2.63
N MET A 38 1.78 0.35 -2.36
CA MET A 38 2.54 -0.08 -1.18
C MET A 38 3.98 0.44 -1.22
N GLN A 39 4.62 0.42 -2.38
CA GLN A 39 5.97 0.97 -2.58
C GLN A 39 5.99 2.49 -2.38
N THR A 40 4.98 3.19 -2.84
CA THR A 40 4.83 4.64 -2.61
C THR A 40 4.72 4.94 -1.11
N ILE A 41 3.94 4.18 -0.36
CA ILE A 41 3.83 4.30 1.09
C ILE A 41 5.19 4.08 1.74
N ARG A 42 5.92 3.05 1.33
CA ARG A 42 7.27 2.79 1.82
C ARG A 42 8.20 3.99 1.60
N GLU A 43 8.25 4.51 0.38
CA GLU A 43 9.13 5.65 0.06
C GLU A 43 8.81 6.87 0.90
N VAL A 44 7.53 7.18 1.05
CA VAL A 44 7.08 8.33 1.86
C VAL A 44 7.47 8.13 3.33
N PHE A 45 7.34 6.92 3.86
CA PHE A 45 7.70 6.63 5.25
C PHE A 45 9.22 6.65 5.47
N PHE A 46 10.01 6.21 4.51
CA PHE A 46 11.46 6.37 4.56
C PHE A 46 11.88 7.85 4.53
N HIS A 47 11.25 8.66 3.68
CA HIS A 47 11.49 10.12 3.69
C HIS A 47 11.15 10.75 5.03
N TYR A 48 10.06 10.34 5.64
CA TYR A 48 9.70 10.77 6.99
C TYR A 48 10.77 10.38 8.01
N PHE A 49 11.22 9.15 7.99
CA PHE A 49 12.27 8.64 8.88
C PHE A 49 13.56 9.46 8.76
N TYR A 50 14.02 9.70 7.53
CA TYR A 50 15.21 10.51 7.30
C TYR A 50 15.03 11.95 7.74
N ARG A 51 13.87 12.54 7.55
CA ARG A 51 13.55 13.87 8.04
C ARG A 51 13.64 13.92 9.56
N MET A 52 13.13 12.94 10.26
CA MET A 52 13.23 12.85 11.72
C MET A 52 14.69 12.70 12.17
N HIS A 53 15.48 11.93 11.43
CA HIS A 53 16.89 11.75 11.70
C HIS A 53 17.70 13.06 11.58
N GLN A 54 17.35 13.90 10.63
CA GLN A 54 18.04 15.18 10.41
C GLN A 54 17.68 16.27 11.44
N GLN A 55 16.60 16.11 12.15
CA GLN A 55 16.17 17.09 13.14
C GLN A 55 16.93 16.90 14.47
N LYS A 56 17.67 17.93 14.88
CA LYS A 56 18.44 17.88 16.12
C LYS A 56 17.57 17.60 17.35
N GLY A 57 18.01 16.65 18.16
CA GLY A 57 17.33 16.29 19.40
C GLY A 57 16.15 15.34 19.25
N ARG A 58 15.97 14.75 18.07
CA ARG A 58 14.89 13.81 17.81
C ARG A 58 15.40 12.40 17.57
N VAL A 59 14.61 11.44 18.01
CA VAL A 59 14.87 10.03 17.74
C VAL A 59 14.26 9.68 16.38
N SER A 60 15.06 9.06 15.52
CA SER A 60 14.55 8.53 14.25
C SER A 60 13.47 7.49 14.49
N HIS A 61 12.36 7.61 13.81
CA HIS A 61 11.27 6.65 13.88
C HIS A 61 10.42 6.72 12.62
N PHE A 62 9.75 5.61 12.32
CA PHE A 62 8.70 5.59 11.30
C PHE A 62 7.39 6.14 11.88
N PRO A 63 6.41 6.51 11.03
CA PRO A 63 5.08 6.85 11.52
C PRO A 63 4.54 5.76 12.45
N PRO A 64 3.85 6.09 13.54
CA PRO A 64 3.32 5.10 14.46
C PRO A 64 2.30 4.20 13.77
N ALA A 65 2.32 2.91 14.10
CA ALA A 65 1.37 1.95 13.54
C ALA A 65 -0.07 2.28 13.98
N PRO A 66 -1.07 1.97 13.12
CA PRO A 66 -2.47 2.13 13.51
C PRO A 66 -2.82 1.30 14.74
N SER A 67 -3.68 1.84 15.60
CA SER A 67 -4.14 1.18 16.83
C SER A 67 -5.47 0.42 16.67
N ASN A 68 -6.11 0.52 15.49
CA ASN A 68 -7.34 -0.21 15.22
C ASN A 68 -7.11 -1.72 15.23
N GLN A 69 -8.20 -2.50 15.28
CA GLN A 69 -8.13 -3.95 15.40
C GLN A 69 -7.31 -4.60 14.29
N ASP A 70 -7.49 -4.16 13.06
CA ASP A 70 -6.85 -4.74 11.86
C ASP A 70 -5.50 -4.11 11.54
N LYS A 71 -5.10 -3.08 12.28
CA LYS A 71 -3.86 -2.32 12.01
C LYS A 71 -3.83 -1.72 10.60
N THR A 72 -4.97 -1.27 10.11
CA THR A 72 -5.10 -0.66 8.79
C THR A 72 -4.92 0.86 8.83
N MET A 73 -4.36 1.40 7.75
CA MET A 73 -4.17 2.84 7.57
C MET A 73 -5.47 3.51 7.11
N ASP A 74 -6.49 3.44 7.93
CA ASP A 74 -7.80 4.02 7.67
C ASP A 74 -7.80 5.56 7.77
N ASP A 75 -8.94 6.16 7.48
CA ASP A 75 -9.08 7.62 7.50
C ASP A 75 -8.92 8.21 8.92
N SER A 76 -9.29 7.46 9.94
CA SER A 76 -9.09 7.88 11.34
C SER A 76 -7.62 7.98 11.68
N TRP A 77 -6.85 6.97 11.36
CA TRP A 77 -5.41 6.97 11.58
C TRP A 77 -4.71 8.04 10.72
N SER A 78 -5.05 8.12 9.45
CA SER A 78 -4.39 9.04 8.52
C SER A 78 -4.66 10.51 8.81
N GLY A 79 -5.77 10.81 9.46
CA GLY A 79 -6.14 12.16 9.87
C GLY A 79 -5.66 12.55 11.27
N THR A 80 -5.10 11.62 12.04
CA THR A 80 -4.64 11.88 13.42
C THR A 80 -3.18 12.33 13.43
N PRO A 81 -2.84 13.42 14.14
CA PRO A 81 -1.45 13.86 14.27
C PRO A 81 -0.53 12.76 14.83
N MET A 82 0.62 12.56 14.17
CA MET A 82 1.59 11.52 14.54
C MET A 82 2.38 11.86 15.79
N ASP A 83 2.63 13.14 16.02
CA ASP A 83 3.42 13.61 17.15
C ASP A 83 2.92 14.98 17.59
N SER A 84 2.51 15.06 18.83
CA SER A 84 1.99 16.30 19.44
C SER A 84 3.07 17.34 19.76
N THR A 85 4.35 16.94 19.80
CA THR A 85 5.44 17.80 20.25
C THR A 85 6.10 18.58 19.13
N LEU A 86 5.93 18.14 17.87
CA LEU A 86 6.81 18.57 16.79
C LEU A 86 6.16 19.35 15.66
N SER A 87 4.95 19.20 15.47
CA SER A 87 4.04 19.77 14.48
C SER A 87 2.87 18.80 14.37
N PRO A 88 1.65 19.26 14.34
CA PRO A 88 0.48 18.39 14.24
C PRO A 88 0.35 17.81 12.80
N MET A 89 1.41 17.15 12.32
CA MET A 89 1.40 16.53 11.02
C MET A 89 0.74 15.16 11.10
N ALA A 90 -0.35 14.99 10.37
CA ALA A 90 -1.01 13.71 10.22
C ALA A 90 -0.38 12.90 9.07
N PRO A 91 -0.50 11.55 9.06
CA PRO A 91 0.05 10.72 7.99
C PRO A 91 -0.39 11.10 6.59
N ASN A 92 -1.62 11.55 6.41
CA ASN A 92 -2.14 12.00 5.11
C ASN A 92 -1.37 13.19 4.53
N ASN A 93 -0.79 14.04 5.39
CA ASN A 93 0.01 15.19 4.96
C ASN A 93 1.38 14.81 4.38
N LEU A 94 1.81 13.58 4.57
CA LEU A 94 3.04 13.07 3.98
C LEU A 94 2.91 12.79 2.48
N PHE A 95 1.69 12.60 2.00
CA PHE A 95 1.40 12.27 0.61
C PHE A 95 1.00 13.52 -0.17
N SER A 96 1.47 13.61 -1.42
CA SER A 96 1.24 14.77 -2.27
C SER A 96 -0.24 15.07 -2.55
N ARG A 97 -1.08 14.04 -2.54
CA ARG A 97 -2.53 14.18 -2.72
C ARG A 97 -3.31 14.39 -1.43
N GLY A 98 -2.65 14.38 -0.28
CA GLY A 98 -3.32 14.49 1.01
C GLY A 98 -4.07 13.24 1.45
N GLU A 99 -3.80 12.10 0.80
CA GLU A 99 -4.43 10.82 1.11
C GLU A 99 -3.39 9.70 1.10
N VAL A 100 -3.52 8.78 2.05
CA VAL A 100 -2.72 7.55 2.05
C VAL A 100 -3.25 6.63 0.94
N PRO A 101 -2.38 6.11 0.05
CA PRO A 101 -2.82 5.20 -1.00
C PRO A 101 -3.56 3.98 -0.44
N LYS A 102 -4.61 3.59 -1.13
CA LYS A 102 -5.44 2.42 -0.82
C LYS A 102 -5.35 1.41 -1.96
N ASN A 103 -5.87 0.21 -1.75
CA ASN A 103 -5.94 -0.78 -2.80
C ASN A 103 -7.00 -0.43 -3.87
N SER A 104 -7.13 -1.25 -4.90
CA SER A 104 -8.10 -1.04 -6.00
C SER A 104 -9.56 -1.03 -5.55
N ASN A 105 -9.88 -1.66 -4.42
CA ASN A 105 -11.21 -1.67 -3.81
C ASN A 105 -11.42 -0.52 -2.82
N ARG A 106 -10.46 0.42 -2.74
CA ARG A 106 -10.47 1.54 -1.79
C ARG A 106 -10.40 1.12 -0.32
N ASN A 107 -9.85 -0.05 -0.05
CA ASN A 107 -9.59 -0.50 1.29
C ASN A 107 -8.15 -0.18 1.71
N PRO A 108 -7.92 0.24 2.97
CA PRO A 108 -6.60 0.58 3.44
C PRO A 108 -5.72 -0.65 3.59
N PHE A 109 -4.41 -0.46 3.41
CA PHE A 109 -3.41 -1.49 3.70
C PHE A 109 -3.15 -1.59 5.19
N LYS A 110 -2.76 -2.78 5.63
CA LYS A 110 -2.25 -3.01 6.98
C LYS A 110 -0.82 -2.47 7.08
N TYR A 111 -0.54 -1.80 8.17
CA TYR A 111 0.78 -1.24 8.45
C TYR A 111 1.21 -1.57 9.87
N THR A 112 2.41 -2.12 9.98
CA THR A 112 3.06 -2.38 11.26
C THR A 112 4.49 -1.88 11.22
N THR A 113 4.98 -1.44 12.36
CA THR A 113 6.37 -1.00 12.52
C THR A 113 6.93 -1.51 13.84
N TRP A 114 8.21 -1.87 13.84
CA TRP A 114 8.93 -2.31 15.03
C TRP A 114 10.41 -1.99 14.89
N LYS A 115 11.11 -2.07 16.00
CA LYS A 115 12.57 -1.97 16.05
C LYS A 115 13.15 -3.22 16.67
N ASP A 116 14.32 -3.60 16.22
CA ASP A 116 15.07 -4.73 16.75
C ASP A 116 16.52 -4.34 16.96
N THR A 117 17.17 -4.94 17.94
CA THR A 117 18.58 -4.72 18.22
C THR A 117 19.38 -5.91 17.73
N VAL A 118 20.33 -5.66 16.85
CA VAL A 118 21.24 -6.71 16.37
C VAL A 118 22.17 -7.12 17.51
N ASN A 119 22.03 -8.35 17.99
CA ASN A 119 22.75 -8.86 19.18
C ASN A 119 24.28 -8.80 19.07
N VAL A 120 24.82 -8.82 17.84
CA VAL A 120 26.28 -8.84 17.62
C VAL A 120 26.89 -7.44 17.66
N THR A 121 26.19 -6.43 17.14
CA THR A 121 26.70 -5.06 17.00
C THR A 121 26.05 -4.06 17.94
N GLY A 122 24.93 -4.42 18.56
CA GLY A 122 24.11 -3.48 19.33
C GLY A 122 23.38 -2.45 18.47
N GLU A 123 23.46 -2.57 17.16
CA GLU A 123 22.82 -1.67 16.21
C GLU A 123 21.30 -1.83 16.23
N ILE A 124 20.59 -0.71 16.27
CA ILE A 124 19.13 -0.72 16.21
C ILE A 124 18.70 -0.66 14.75
N ARG A 125 17.91 -1.63 14.32
CA ARG A 125 17.26 -1.64 13.02
C ARG A 125 15.79 -1.37 13.16
N TYR A 126 15.28 -0.56 12.26
CA TYR A 126 13.87 -0.19 12.20
C TYR A 126 13.22 -0.89 11.02
N TYR A 127 12.06 -1.45 11.27
CA TYR A 127 11.32 -2.24 10.28
C TYR A 127 9.93 -1.67 10.06
N ILE A 128 9.48 -1.75 8.83
CA ILE A 128 8.07 -1.55 8.48
C ILE A 128 7.57 -2.74 7.67
N LYS A 129 6.32 -3.08 7.84
CA LYS A 129 5.61 -4.06 7.03
C LYS A 129 4.30 -3.48 6.53
N ILE A 130 4.09 -3.58 5.24
CA ILE A 130 2.87 -3.16 4.56
C ILE A 130 2.26 -4.40 3.91
N GLU A 131 0.97 -4.63 4.12
CA GLU A 131 0.28 -5.84 3.69
C GLU A 131 -1.12 -5.51 3.19
N ASP A 132 -1.54 -6.16 2.11
CA ASP A 132 -2.93 -6.12 1.66
C ASP A 132 -3.72 -7.26 2.31
N ILE A 133 -4.64 -6.89 3.19
CA ILE A 133 -5.48 -7.83 3.94
C ILE A 133 -6.93 -7.90 3.43
N ASP A 134 -7.23 -7.22 2.34
CA ASP A 134 -8.54 -7.27 1.71
C ASP A 134 -8.73 -8.59 0.95
N LEU A 135 -9.65 -9.41 1.43
CA LEU A 135 -9.94 -10.74 0.87
C LEU A 135 -10.38 -10.68 -0.60
N ASP A 136 -11.00 -9.57 -1.00
CA ASP A 136 -11.51 -9.37 -2.35
C ASP A 136 -10.49 -8.68 -3.28
N SER A 137 -9.32 -8.34 -2.77
CA SER A 137 -8.27 -7.70 -3.55
C SER A 137 -7.47 -8.71 -4.37
N PRO A 138 -7.12 -8.38 -5.63
CA PRO A 138 -6.22 -9.22 -6.44
C PRO A 138 -4.81 -9.33 -5.85
N SER A 139 -4.42 -8.44 -4.96
CA SER A 139 -3.14 -8.48 -4.24
C SER A 139 -3.27 -9.01 -2.80
N TYR A 140 -4.38 -9.66 -2.45
CA TYR A 140 -4.57 -10.22 -1.11
C TYR A 140 -3.40 -11.10 -0.68
N GLY A 141 -2.93 -10.91 0.53
CA GLY A 141 -1.81 -11.65 1.10
C GLY A 141 -0.43 -11.18 0.67
N LYS A 142 -0.33 -10.25 -0.28
CA LYS A 142 0.95 -9.64 -0.61
C LYS A 142 1.42 -8.76 0.54
N SER A 143 2.65 -8.99 0.97
CA SER A 143 3.27 -8.20 2.03
C SER A 143 4.72 -7.88 1.70
N PHE A 144 5.15 -6.73 2.12
CA PHE A 144 6.53 -6.28 1.96
C PHE A 144 7.07 -5.81 3.31
N THR A 145 8.21 -6.35 3.67
CA THR A 145 8.93 -5.95 4.88
C THR A 145 10.21 -5.22 4.47
N TYR A 146 10.41 -4.06 5.03
CA TYR A 146 11.57 -3.21 4.74
C TYR A 146 12.27 -2.83 6.04
N SER A 147 13.59 -2.67 5.96
CA SER A 147 14.41 -2.27 7.10
C SER A 147 15.37 -1.13 6.76
N ILE A 148 15.75 -0.40 7.77
CA ILE A 148 16.74 0.66 7.70
C ILE A 148 17.66 0.63 8.92
#